data_ac48c51fd7774d02a9cbf68d52e685a4
#
_entry.id   ac48c51fd7774d02a9cbf68d52e685a4
#
_cell.length_a   1.000
_cell.length_b   1.000
_cell.length_c   1.000
_cell.angle_alpha   90.00
_cell.angle_beta   90.00
_cell.angle_gamma   90.00
#
_symmetry.space_group_name_H-M   'P 1'
#
loop_
_entity.id
_entity.type
_entity.pdbx_description
1 polymer ?
#
loop_
_entity_poly.entity_id
_entity_poly.type
_entity_poly.pdbx_seq_one_letter_code
_entity_poly.pdbx_strand_id
1 'polypeptide(L)'
;MKLREFSSISAVLFGFFVMGFCDIVGISSDYAKNAFGWSDTMTGFVPSMVFVWFLFLSVPVGIWMNRWGRKNTVLISMAVTVIGMLIPLAKTAWACLIGYALLGIGNAILQVSLNPLLNNVVTDKKLLTSSLTAGQVVKAVSSFAGPFIMLFAVNVLGGGDENQWYLAFPTLGAVTLISAIWLLLSPIPHEEKQDTGVTVSQTFALLKNKTILLLFFGIFFVVGIDVGTNFVSSKLLIQRFGDRKSVV
;
A
#
# COMPACT_ATOMS: atom_id res chain seq x y z
N MET A 1 -14.29 23.61 11.30
CA MET A 1 -13.40 23.10 10.23
C MET A 1 -13.71 23.82 8.94
N LYS A 2 -12.75 24.51 8.32
CA LYS A 2 -13.01 25.23 7.05
C LYS A 2 -13.15 24.20 5.91
N LEU A 3 -14.02 24.44 4.93
CA LEU A 3 -14.25 23.54 3.78
C LEU A 3 -12.96 23.08 3.09
N ARG A 4 -11.95 23.94 3.02
CA ARG A 4 -10.63 23.63 2.46
C ARG A 4 -9.86 22.60 3.28
N GLU A 5 -9.93 22.68 4.61
CA GLU A 5 -9.28 21.75 5.53
C GLU A 5 -9.93 20.35 5.43
N PHE A 6 -11.27 20.31 5.37
CA PHE A 6 -12.01 19.07 5.17
C PHE A 6 -11.63 18.37 3.86
N SER A 7 -11.57 19.11 2.75
CA SER A 7 -11.16 18.55 1.45
C SER A 7 -9.74 17.98 1.48
N SER A 8 -8.80 18.67 2.14
CA SER A 8 -7.42 18.20 2.24
C SER A 8 -7.30 16.95 3.11
N ILE A 9 -8.00 16.90 4.24
CA ILE A 9 -8.04 15.71 5.10
C ILE A 9 -8.65 14.53 4.34
N SER A 10 -9.78 14.74 3.64
CA SER A 10 -10.44 13.70 2.86
C SER A 10 -9.56 13.15 1.74
N ALA A 11 -8.81 14.01 1.04
CA ALA A 11 -7.88 13.60 -0.01
C ALA A 11 -6.74 12.74 0.56
N VAL A 12 -6.21 13.10 1.74
CA VAL A 12 -5.18 12.30 2.42
C VAL A 12 -5.76 10.98 2.94
N LEU A 13 -6.97 10.98 3.51
CA LEU A 13 -7.66 9.75 3.93
C LEU A 13 -7.93 8.81 2.75
N PHE A 14 -8.25 9.36 1.58
CA PHE A 14 -8.38 8.54 0.38
C PHE A 14 -7.04 7.94 -0.08
N GLY A 15 -5.92 8.57 0.24
CA GLY A 15 -4.59 7.96 0.10
C GLY A 15 -4.42 6.70 0.97
N PHE A 16 -5.01 6.65 2.18
CA PHE A 16 -5.03 5.42 2.99
C PHE A 16 -5.88 4.32 2.34
N PHE A 17 -6.93 4.68 1.62
CA PHE A 17 -7.68 3.71 0.81
C PHE A 17 -6.78 3.06 -0.25
N VAL A 18 -6.01 3.86 -0.99
CA VAL A 18 -5.04 3.36 -1.97
C VAL A 18 -3.97 2.48 -1.32
N MET A 19 -3.55 2.81 -0.10
CA MET A 19 -2.56 2.02 0.64
C MET A 19 -3.02 0.58 0.90
N GLY A 20 -4.33 0.33 1.06
CA GLY A 20 -4.91 -1.00 1.24
C GLY A 20 -4.87 -1.88 -0.01
N PHE A 21 -4.64 -1.32 -1.20
CA PHE A 21 -4.58 -2.09 -2.45
C PHE A 21 -3.42 -3.10 -2.49
N CYS A 22 -2.40 -2.90 -1.66
CA CYS A 22 -1.29 -3.83 -1.56
C CYS A 22 -1.73 -5.24 -1.13
N ASP A 23 -2.83 -5.33 -0.38
CA ASP A 23 -3.32 -6.60 0.16
C ASP A 23 -3.97 -7.49 -0.91
N ILE A 24 -4.31 -6.93 -2.09
CA ILE A 24 -4.78 -7.71 -3.25
C ILE A 24 -3.70 -8.66 -3.80
N VAL A 25 -2.43 -8.41 -3.48
CA VAL A 25 -1.30 -9.22 -3.96
C VAL A 25 -1.43 -10.68 -3.53
N GLY A 26 -1.92 -10.94 -2.31
CA GLY A 26 -2.15 -12.30 -1.83
C GLY A 26 -3.11 -13.06 -2.74
N ILE A 27 -4.27 -12.50 -3.03
CA ILE A 27 -5.32 -13.12 -3.86
C ILE A 27 -4.88 -13.21 -5.31
N SER A 28 -4.32 -12.12 -5.86
CA SER A 28 -3.88 -12.09 -7.26
C SER A 28 -2.73 -13.05 -7.54
N SER A 29 -1.90 -13.37 -6.54
CA SER A 29 -0.81 -14.36 -6.70
C SER A 29 -1.33 -15.78 -6.95
N ASP A 30 -2.51 -16.14 -6.42
CA ASP A 30 -3.14 -17.43 -6.69
C ASP A 30 -3.70 -17.52 -8.12
N TYR A 31 -4.28 -16.42 -8.64
CA TYR A 31 -4.66 -16.34 -10.06
C TYR A 31 -3.44 -16.40 -10.98
N ALA A 32 -2.37 -15.69 -10.63
CA ALA A 32 -1.11 -15.71 -11.38
C ALA A 32 -0.49 -17.11 -11.39
N LYS A 33 -0.56 -17.85 -10.26
CA LYS A 33 -0.13 -19.25 -10.18
C LYS A 33 -0.81 -20.11 -11.21
N ASN A 34 -2.14 -20.02 -11.30
CA ASN A 34 -2.93 -20.79 -12.26
C ASN A 34 -2.63 -20.38 -13.71
N ALA A 35 -2.53 -19.06 -13.97
CA ALA A 35 -2.29 -18.53 -15.31
C ALA A 35 -0.89 -18.82 -15.86
N PHE A 36 0.14 -18.80 -15.01
CA PHE A 36 1.54 -18.95 -15.42
C PHE A 36 2.17 -20.29 -15.01
N GLY A 37 1.41 -21.18 -14.35
CA GLY A 37 1.94 -22.45 -13.88
C GLY A 37 3.02 -22.32 -12.79
N TRP A 38 2.92 -21.32 -11.92
CA TRP A 38 3.90 -21.09 -10.87
C TRP A 38 3.83 -22.18 -9.78
N SER A 39 4.99 -22.52 -9.22
CA SER A 39 5.06 -23.39 -8.05
C SER A 39 4.49 -22.69 -6.79
N ASP A 40 4.13 -23.49 -5.78
CA ASP A 40 3.69 -22.95 -4.49
C ASP A 40 4.76 -22.07 -3.84
N THR A 41 6.03 -22.44 -4.01
CA THR A 41 7.17 -21.65 -3.53
C THR A 41 7.23 -20.28 -4.20
N MET A 42 7.06 -20.23 -5.53
CA MET A 42 7.07 -18.98 -6.28
C MET A 42 5.88 -18.08 -5.90
N THR A 43 4.70 -18.66 -5.78
CA THR A 43 3.49 -17.96 -5.36
C THR A 43 3.63 -17.38 -3.95
N GLY A 44 4.24 -18.14 -3.03
CA GLY A 44 4.55 -17.66 -1.68
C GLY A 44 5.63 -16.58 -1.63
N PHE A 45 6.53 -16.54 -2.63
CA PHE A 45 7.56 -15.51 -2.72
C PHE A 45 7.01 -14.14 -3.17
N VAL A 46 5.93 -14.10 -3.95
CA VAL A 46 5.35 -12.85 -4.47
C VAL A 46 5.00 -11.84 -3.38
N PRO A 47 4.24 -12.17 -2.32
CA PRO A 47 4.00 -11.25 -1.22
C PRO A 47 5.30 -10.78 -0.54
N SER A 48 6.26 -11.68 -0.34
CA SER A 48 7.56 -11.34 0.24
C SER A 48 8.31 -10.32 -0.61
N MET A 49 8.26 -10.46 -1.94
CA MET A 49 8.87 -9.52 -2.88
C MET A 49 8.22 -8.12 -2.80
N VAL A 50 6.93 -8.04 -2.54
CA VAL A 50 6.23 -6.76 -2.35
C VAL A 50 6.63 -6.11 -1.02
N PHE A 51 6.69 -6.87 0.06
CA PHE A 51 6.97 -6.32 1.39
C PHE A 51 8.46 -6.06 1.67
N VAL A 52 9.38 -6.70 0.96
CA VAL A 52 10.82 -6.49 1.13
C VAL A 52 11.25 -5.04 0.89
N TRP A 53 10.53 -4.31 0.05
CA TRP A 53 10.81 -2.90 -0.23
C TRP A 53 10.65 -1.98 0.98
N PHE A 54 9.83 -2.37 1.95
CA PHE A 54 9.72 -1.63 3.22
C PHE A 54 11.05 -1.62 3.98
N LEU A 55 11.79 -2.72 3.95
CA LEU A 55 13.10 -2.80 4.59
C LEU A 55 14.09 -1.82 3.96
N PHE A 56 14.11 -1.74 2.63
CA PHE A 56 15.10 -0.94 1.90
C PHE A 56 14.70 0.54 1.79
N LEU A 57 13.41 0.85 1.65
CA LEU A 57 12.95 2.20 1.33
C LEU A 57 12.50 3.02 2.54
N SER A 58 12.15 2.42 3.67
CA SER A 58 11.58 3.16 4.80
C SER A 58 12.50 4.28 5.30
N VAL A 59 13.78 4.00 5.50
CA VAL A 59 14.74 5.01 5.98
C VAL A 59 15.10 6.03 4.90
N PRO A 60 15.49 5.62 3.67
CA PRO A 60 15.78 6.58 2.60
C PRO A 60 14.60 7.51 2.28
N VAL A 61 13.39 6.97 2.18
CA VAL A 61 12.20 7.76 1.89
C VAL A 61 11.89 8.75 3.02
N GLY A 62 12.06 8.34 4.29
CA GLY A 62 11.92 9.23 5.43
C GLY A 62 12.85 10.44 5.36
N ILE A 63 14.08 10.25 4.88
CA ILE A 63 15.07 11.33 4.67
C ILE A 63 14.69 12.19 3.46
N TRP A 64 14.39 11.56 2.31
CA TRP A 64 14.06 12.26 1.07
C TRP A 64 12.78 13.08 1.17
N MET A 65 11.79 12.59 1.93
CA MET A 65 10.53 13.28 2.18
C MET A 65 10.73 14.69 2.76
N ASN A 66 11.75 14.91 3.59
CA ASN A 66 12.07 16.22 4.13
C ASN A 66 12.61 17.19 3.08
N ARG A 67 13.29 16.68 2.03
CA ARG A 67 13.81 17.47 0.92
C ARG A 67 12.77 17.76 -0.16
N TRP A 68 11.96 16.75 -0.51
CA TRP A 68 10.97 16.84 -1.59
C TRP A 68 9.62 17.36 -1.14
N GLY A 69 9.35 17.31 0.18
CA GLY A 69 8.04 17.58 0.77
C GLY A 69 7.16 16.33 0.80
N ARG A 70 6.35 16.22 1.82
CA ARG A 70 5.51 15.03 2.07
C ARG A 70 4.47 14.83 0.98
N LYS A 71 3.79 15.91 0.55
CA LYS A 71 2.82 15.85 -0.56
C LYS A 71 3.42 15.30 -1.84
N ASN A 72 4.59 15.80 -2.24
CA ASN A 72 5.26 15.36 -3.46
C ASN A 72 5.71 13.89 -3.36
N THR A 73 6.20 13.47 -2.19
CA THR A 73 6.59 12.08 -1.95
C THR A 73 5.39 11.14 -2.08
N VAL A 74 4.22 11.52 -1.53
CA VAL A 74 2.97 10.76 -1.72
C VAL A 74 2.54 10.71 -3.18
N LEU A 75 2.62 11.81 -3.91
CA LEU A 75 2.28 11.84 -5.34
C LEU A 75 3.22 10.95 -6.18
N ILE A 76 4.53 10.96 -5.88
CA ILE A 76 5.51 10.07 -6.52
C ILE A 76 5.16 8.60 -6.23
N SER A 77 4.81 8.26 -4.97
CA SER A 77 4.42 6.90 -4.62
C SER A 77 3.20 6.43 -5.42
N MET A 78 2.17 7.28 -5.52
CA MET A 78 0.97 6.98 -6.31
C MET A 78 1.28 6.81 -7.80
N ALA A 79 2.16 7.64 -8.37
CA ALA A 79 2.59 7.50 -9.75
C ALA A 79 3.31 6.15 -9.99
N VAL A 80 4.24 5.76 -9.11
CA VAL A 80 4.92 4.46 -9.17
C VAL A 80 3.91 3.31 -9.04
N THR A 81 2.94 3.43 -8.14
CA THR A 81 1.88 2.44 -7.96
C THR A 81 1.03 2.29 -9.23
N VAL A 82 0.60 3.40 -9.85
CA VAL A 82 -0.17 3.38 -11.11
C VAL A 82 0.62 2.68 -12.21
N ILE A 83 1.89 3.02 -12.39
CA ILE A 83 2.76 2.37 -13.38
C ILE A 83 2.84 0.86 -13.10
N GLY A 84 3.10 0.48 -11.83
CA GLY A 84 3.16 -0.93 -11.41
C GLY A 84 1.86 -1.69 -11.69
N MET A 85 0.71 -1.04 -11.54
CA MET A 85 -0.60 -1.63 -11.81
C MET A 85 -0.93 -1.76 -13.31
N LEU A 86 -0.29 -1.01 -14.19
CA LEU A 86 -0.51 -1.11 -15.63
C LEU A 86 0.37 -2.18 -16.30
N ILE A 87 1.52 -2.52 -15.74
CA ILE A 87 2.46 -3.47 -16.33
C ILE A 87 1.88 -4.88 -16.48
N PRO A 88 1.08 -5.45 -15.54
CA PRO A 88 0.47 -6.77 -15.70
C PRO A 88 -0.44 -6.91 -16.93
N LEU A 89 -0.89 -5.81 -17.54
CA LEU A 89 -1.63 -5.82 -18.81
C LEU A 89 -0.84 -6.46 -19.96
N ALA A 90 0.48 -6.54 -19.88
CA ALA A 90 1.31 -7.25 -20.85
C ALA A 90 1.14 -8.78 -20.81
N LYS A 91 0.40 -9.32 -19.83
CA LYS A 91 0.00 -10.74 -19.69
C LYS A 91 1.17 -11.72 -19.70
N THR A 92 2.34 -11.31 -19.22
CA THR A 92 3.52 -12.15 -19.08
C THR A 92 3.92 -12.31 -17.63
N ALA A 93 4.51 -13.46 -17.27
CA ALA A 93 4.98 -13.72 -15.91
C ALA A 93 5.96 -12.65 -15.40
N TRP A 94 6.88 -12.22 -16.25
CA TRP A 94 7.85 -11.17 -15.91
C TRP A 94 7.20 -9.81 -15.70
N ALA A 95 6.25 -9.43 -16.56
CA ALA A 95 5.51 -8.18 -16.39
C ALA A 95 4.74 -8.19 -15.06
N CYS A 96 4.15 -9.30 -14.70
CA CYS A 96 3.44 -9.47 -13.43
C CYS A 96 4.39 -9.28 -12.23
N LEU A 97 5.56 -9.92 -12.25
CA LEU A 97 6.58 -9.77 -11.19
C LEU A 97 7.09 -8.33 -11.08
N ILE A 98 7.36 -7.67 -12.19
CA ILE A 98 7.78 -6.26 -12.20
C ILE A 98 6.64 -5.38 -11.66
N GLY A 99 5.40 -5.64 -12.05
CA GLY A 99 4.22 -4.95 -11.52
C GLY A 99 4.11 -5.07 -10.00
N TYR A 100 4.25 -6.28 -9.46
CA TYR A 100 4.26 -6.50 -8.01
C TYR A 100 5.42 -5.79 -7.30
N ALA A 101 6.62 -5.81 -7.88
CA ALA A 101 7.76 -5.09 -7.32
C ALA A 101 7.51 -3.58 -7.25
N LEU A 102 6.99 -2.97 -8.32
CA LEU A 102 6.66 -1.55 -8.36
C LEU A 102 5.48 -1.20 -7.42
N LEU A 103 4.48 -2.07 -7.31
CA LEU A 103 3.42 -1.92 -6.32
C LEU A 103 3.99 -1.90 -4.90
N GLY A 104 4.93 -2.80 -4.59
CA GLY A 104 5.62 -2.82 -3.31
C GLY A 104 6.45 -1.55 -3.04
N ILE A 105 7.21 -1.08 -4.04
CA ILE A 105 7.95 0.17 -3.96
C ILE A 105 7.00 1.35 -3.70
N GLY A 106 5.95 1.49 -4.52
CA GLY A 106 4.97 2.55 -4.37
C GLY A 106 4.31 2.53 -2.99
N ASN A 107 3.88 1.35 -2.53
CA ASN A 107 3.25 1.21 -1.22
C ASN A 107 4.20 1.49 -0.06
N ALA A 108 5.47 1.08 -0.14
CA ALA A 108 6.47 1.39 0.88
C ALA A 108 6.69 2.90 1.01
N ILE A 109 6.81 3.62 -0.12
CA ILE A 109 6.93 5.08 -0.13
C ILE A 109 5.66 5.73 0.44
N LEU A 110 4.48 5.24 0.05
CA LEU A 110 3.19 5.76 0.48
C LEU A 110 3.01 5.64 1.99
N GLN A 111 3.29 4.48 2.57
CA GLN A 111 3.14 4.25 4.01
C GLN A 111 4.06 5.13 4.86
N VAL A 112 5.29 5.36 4.41
CA VAL A 112 6.25 6.23 5.11
C VAL A 112 5.80 7.69 5.07
N SER A 113 5.23 8.15 3.97
CA SER A 113 4.94 9.57 3.72
C SER A 113 3.53 10.02 4.10
N LEU A 114 2.55 9.10 4.08
CA LEU A 114 1.14 9.46 4.25
C LEU A 114 0.78 9.85 5.69
N ASN A 115 1.29 9.12 6.69
CA ASN A 115 1.09 9.47 8.10
C ASN A 115 1.66 10.87 8.45
N PRO A 116 2.92 11.21 8.08
CA PRO A 116 3.44 12.56 8.25
C PRO A 116 2.65 13.63 7.46
N LEU A 117 2.15 13.30 6.26
CA LEU A 117 1.32 14.22 5.50
C LEU A 117 0.01 14.52 6.22
N LEU A 118 -0.65 13.51 6.79
CA LEU A 118 -1.86 13.70 7.59
C LEU A 118 -1.61 14.61 8.79
N ASN A 119 -0.47 14.44 9.47
CA ASN A 119 -0.07 15.32 10.58
C ASN A 119 0.08 16.79 10.16
N ASN A 120 0.45 17.07 8.90
CA ASN A 120 0.56 18.44 8.41
C ASN A 120 -0.79 19.06 8.08
N VAL A 121 -1.77 18.25 7.70
CA VAL A 121 -3.10 18.72 7.29
C VAL A 121 -4.03 18.89 8.48
N VAL A 122 -3.86 18.08 9.53
CA VAL A 122 -4.65 18.15 10.75
C VAL A 122 -4.12 19.28 11.64
N THR A 123 -4.86 20.39 11.73
CA THR A 123 -4.45 21.58 12.48
C THR A 123 -4.60 21.39 13.99
N ASP A 124 -5.65 20.68 14.42
CA ASP A 124 -5.89 20.40 15.85
C ASP A 124 -5.17 19.12 16.26
N LYS A 125 -4.09 19.27 17.03
CA LYS A 125 -3.30 18.13 17.53
C LYS A 125 -4.11 17.14 18.38
N LYS A 126 -5.23 17.55 18.97
CA LYS A 126 -6.11 16.66 19.72
C LYS A 126 -6.82 15.66 18.80
N LEU A 127 -7.08 16.04 17.55
CA LEU A 127 -7.72 15.21 16.54
C LEU A 127 -6.72 14.35 15.75
N LEU A 128 -5.42 14.57 15.92
CA LEU A 128 -4.40 13.87 15.13
C LEU A 128 -4.47 12.34 15.32
N THR A 129 -4.51 11.87 16.56
CA THR A 129 -4.59 10.42 16.84
C THR A 129 -5.86 9.81 16.25
N SER A 130 -7.01 10.48 16.41
CA SER A 130 -8.27 10.03 15.83
C SER A 130 -8.23 10.02 14.30
N SER A 131 -7.59 11.01 13.68
CA SER A 131 -7.43 11.09 12.23
C SER A 131 -6.52 10.00 11.69
N LEU A 132 -5.43 9.68 12.38
CA LEU A 132 -4.55 8.54 12.05
C LEU A 132 -5.28 7.21 12.16
N THR A 133 -6.07 7.03 13.23
CA THR A 133 -6.91 5.84 13.40
C THR A 133 -7.96 5.75 12.30
N ALA A 134 -8.62 6.85 11.94
CA ALA A 134 -9.55 6.89 10.82
C ALA A 134 -8.88 6.49 9.49
N GLY A 135 -7.64 6.94 9.26
CA GLY A 135 -6.84 6.51 8.11
C GLY A 135 -6.63 4.99 8.07
N GLN A 136 -6.29 4.38 9.21
CA GLN A 136 -6.12 2.91 9.27
C GLN A 136 -7.46 2.17 9.07
N VAL A 137 -8.58 2.71 9.56
CA VAL A 137 -9.92 2.14 9.27
C VAL A 137 -10.24 2.21 7.78
N VAL A 138 -9.94 3.34 7.13
CA VAL A 138 -10.12 3.49 5.66
C VAL A 138 -9.24 2.49 4.89
N LYS A 139 -7.98 2.29 5.33
CA LYS A 139 -7.11 1.23 4.78
C LYS A 139 -7.73 -0.15 4.94
N ALA A 140 -8.24 -0.49 6.12
CA ALA A 140 -8.86 -1.78 6.39
C ALA A 140 -10.10 -2.02 5.51
N VAL A 141 -10.93 -0.99 5.29
CA VAL A 141 -12.07 -1.07 4.35
C VAL A 141 -11.60 -1.36 2.93
N SER A 142 -10.51 -0.74 2.49
CA SER A 142 -9.90 -1.01 1.17
C SER A 142 -9.38 -2.44 1.05
N SER A 143 -8.69 -2.94 2.07
CA SER A 143 -8.18 -4.32 2.11
C SER A 143 -9.34 -5.32 2.05
N PHE A 144 -10.42 -5.06 2.79
CA PHE A 144 -11.65 -5.85 2.73
C PHE A 144 -12.32 -5.80 1.35
N ALA A 145 -12.24 -4.68 0.64
CA ALA A 145 -12.79 -4.55 -0.72
C ALA A 145 -11.96 -5.29 -1.78
N GLY A 146 -10.70 -5.63 -1.51
CA GLY A 146 -9.79 -6.27 -2.47
C GLY A 146 -10.36 -7.52 -3.16
N PRO A 147 -10.87 -8.53 -2.43
CA PRO A 147 -11.51 -9.70 -3.01
C PRO A 147 -12.69 -9.37 -3.93
N PHE A 148 -13.54 -8.42 -3.53
CA PHE A 148 -14.69 -7.99 -4.32
C PHE A 148 -14.27 -7.29 -5.61
N ILE A 149 -13.19 -6.51 -5.58
CA ILE A 149 -12.61 -5.87 -6.77
C ILE A 149 -12.08 -6.94 -7.73
N MET A 150 -11.45 -8.00 -7.20
CA MET A 150 -11.01 -9.13 -8.01
C MET A 150 -12.18 -9.85 -8.66
N LEU A 151 -13.25 -10.16 -7.92
CA LEU A 151 -14.46 -10.77 -8.44
C LEU A 151 -15.15 -9.87 -9.47
N PHE A 152 -15.20 -8.57 -9.24
CA PHE A 152 -15.73 -7.60 -10.21
C PHE A 152 -14.92 -7.61 -11.51
N ALA A 153 -13.58 -7.62 -11.40
CA ALA A 153 -12.71 -7.66 -12.57
C ALA A 153 -12.92 -8.94 -13.40
N VAL A 154 -13.01 -10.10 -12.76
CA VAL A 154 -13.23 -11.38 -13.44
C VAL A 154 -14.64 -11.48 -14.00
N ASN A 155 -15.68 -11.24 -13.20
CA ASN A 155 -17.05 -11.53 -13.58
C ASN A 155 -17.69 -10.45 -14.46
N VAL A 156 -17.38 -9.16 -14.20
CA VAL A 156 -18.00 -8.04 -14.92
C VAL A 156 -17.13 -7.57 -16.08
N LEU A 157 -15.86 -7.29 -15.83
CA LEU A 157 -14.96 -6.79 -16.87
C LEU A 157 -14.45 -7.92 -17.77
N GLY A 158 -14.19 -9.09 -17.18
CA GLY A 158 -13.68 -10.27 -17.88
C GLY A 158 -14.77 -11.20 -18.44
N GLY A 159 -16.06 -10.90 -18.24
CA GLY A 159 -17.16 -11.72 -18.74
C GLY A 159 -17.23 -13.13 -18.12
N GLY A 160 -16.67 -13.33 -16.92
CA GLY A 160 -16.62 -14.62 -16.22
C GLY A 160 -15.39 -15.47 -16.56
N ASP A 161 -14.46 -14.95 -17.34
CA ASP A 161 -13.19 -15.63 -17.65
C ASP A 161 -12.16 -15.35 -16.56
N GLU A 162 -11.79 -16.38 -15.79
CA GLU A 162 -10.76 -16.28 -14.74
C GLU A 162 -9.40 -15.83 -15.28
N ASN A 163 -9.11 -16.03 -16.56
CA ASN A 163 -7.88 -15.55 -17.20
C ASN A 163 -7.82 -14.02 -17.31
N GLN A 164 -8.93 -13.31 -17.09
CA GLN A 164 -9.00 -11.85 -17.12
C GLN A 164 -8.75 -11.19 -15.74
N TRP A 165 -8.29 -11.96 -14.76
CA TRP A 165 -7.99 -11.48 -13.40
C TRP A 165 -7.09 -10.23 -13.34
N TYR A 166 -6.19 -10.08 -14.32
CA TYR A 166 -5.27 -8.94 -14.41
C TYR A 166 -6.00 -7.61 -14.61
N LEU A 167 -7.29 -7.59 -15.02
CA LEU A 167 -8.10 -6.38 -15.15
C LEU A 167 -8.38 -5.71 -13.79
N ALA A 168 -8.19 -6.40 -12.68
CA ALA A 168 -8.24 -5.79 -11.35
C ALA A 168 -7.19 -4.70 -11.18
N PHE A 169 -5.98 -4.87 -11.74
CA PHE A 169 -4.89 -3.93 -11.58
C PHE A 169 -5.16 -2.57 -12.24
N PRO A 170 -5.54 -2.45 -13.53
CA PRO A 170 -5.88 -1.15 -14.11
C PRO A 170 -7.09 -0.50 -13.44
N THR A 171 -8.03 -1.28 -12.89
CA THR A 171 -9.15 -0.74 -12.10
C THR A 171 -8.63 -0.05 -10.85
N LEU A 172 -7.76 -0.70 -10.08
CA LEU A 172 -7.11 -0.11 -8.91
C LEU A 172 -6.18 1.05 -9.30
N GLY A 173 -5.49 0.92 -10.44
CA GLY A 173 -4.66 1.98 -11.01
C GLY A 173 -5.47 3.25 -11.31
N ALA A 174 -6.67 3.10 -11.88
CA ALA A 174 -7.58 4.22 -12.13
C ALA A 174 -8.03 4.91 -10.82
N VAL A 175 -8.40 4.14 -9.80
CA VAL A 175 -8.73 4.68 -8.48
C VAL A 175 -7.54 5.41 -7.85
N THR A 176 -6.33 4.86 -7.98
CA THR A 176 -5.09 5.48 -7.50
C THR A 176 -4.81 6.79 -8.24
N LEU A 177 -5.03 6.83 -9.56
CA LEU A 177 -4.87 8.03 -10.37
C LEU A 177 -5.85 9.13 -9.96
N ILE A 178 -7.13 8.78 -9.74
CA ILE A 178 -8.14 9.71 -9.23
C ILE A 178 -7.71 10.27 -7.86
N SER A 179 -7.21 9.42 -6.97
CA SER A 179 -6.67 9.82 -5.67
C SER A 179 -5.50 10.79 -5.81
N ALA A 180 -4.58 10.50 -6.73
CA ALA A 180 -3.41 11.34 -6.99
C ALA A 180 -3.82 12.73 -7.52
N ILE A 181 -4.77 12.78 -8.46
CA ILE A 181 -5.30 14.04 -9.00
C ILE A 181 -6.01 14.84 -7.89
N TRP A 182 -6.85 14.18 -7.09
CA TRP A 182 -7.52 14.85 -5.97
C TRP A 182 -6.52 15.42 -4.98
N LEU A 183 -5.52 14.66 -4.59
CA LEU A 183 -4.46 15.12 -3.69
C LEU A 183 -3.64 16.26 -4.32
N LEU A 184 -3.35 16.20 -5.63
CA LEU A 184 -2.62 17.24 -6.35
C LEU A 184 -3.38 18.57 -6.28
N LEU A 185 -4.69 18.56 -6.52
CA LEU A 185 -5.57 19.74 -6.51
C LEU A 185 -5.90 20.23 -5.08
N SER A 186 -5.69 19.40 -4.06
CA SER A 186 -6.00 19.77 -2.68
C SER A 186 -5.06 20.84 -2.15
N PRO A 187 -5.58 21.89 -1.49
CA PRO A 187 -4.81 23.01 -0.95
C PRO A 187 -4.13 22.59 0.38
N ILE A 188 -3.05 21.80 0.27
CA ILE A 188 -2.25 21.41 1.44
C ILE A 188 -1.27 22.55 1.75
N PRO A 189 -1.10 22.92 3.04
CA PRO A 189 -0.13 23.92 3.44
C PRO A 189 1.27 23.63 2.88
N HIS A 190 1.94 24.67 2.40
CA HIS A 190 3.30 24.54 1.89
C HIS A 190 4.23 24.15 3.04
N GLU A 191 4.99 23.09 2.84
CA GLU A 191 5.99 22.64 3.82
C GLU A 191 7.29 23.41 3.57
N GLU A 192 7.88 23.96 4.64
CA GLU A 192 9.26 24.40 4.58
C GLU A 192 10.14 23.18 4.37
N LYS A 193 10.79 23.13 3.22
CA LYS A 193 11.75 22.07 2.90
C LYS A 193 12.94 22.22 3.84
N GLN A 194 13.12 21.26 4.71
CA GLN A 194 14.25 21.23 5.63
C GLN A 194 15.25 20.17 5.13
N ASP A 195 16.38 20.64 4.67
CA ASP A 195 17.53 19.74 4.54
C ASP A 195 18.13 19.55 5.94
N THR A 196 17.62 18.57 6.66
CA THR A 196 18.03 18.30 8.05
C THR A 196 19.44 17.75 8.16
N GLY A 197 20.13 17.47 7.03
CA GLY A 197 21.45 16.84 7.01
C GLY A 197 21.49 15.46 7.68
N VAL A 198 20.33 14.90 8.05
CA VAL A 198 20.24 13.59 8.72
C VAL A 198 20.69 12.50 7.77
N THR A 199 21.63 11.68 8.24
CA THR A 199 22.14 10.53 7.49
C THR A 199 21.45 9.24 7.91
N VAL A 200 21.51 8.23 7.03
CA VAL A 200 21.00 6.88 7.31
C VAL A 200 21.62 6.32 8.61
N SER A 201 22.92 6.52 8.80
CA SER A 201 23.62 6.07 10.00
C SER A 201 23.08 6.71 11.29
N GLN A 202 22.76 8.01 11.26
CA GLN A 202 22.16 8.70 12.40
C GLN A 202 20.74 8.19 12.69
N THR A 203 19.97 7.83 11.65
CA THR A 203 18.64 7.24 11.82
C THR A 203 18.74 5.88 12.52
N PHE A 204 19.66 5.02 12.10
CA PHE A 204 19.88 3.75 12.80
C PHE A 204 20.45 3.92 14.22
N ALA A 205 21.19 4.98 14.50
CA ALA A 205 21.67 5.29 15.85
C ALA A 205 20.52 5.56 16.85
N LEU A 206 19.32 5.95 16.36
CA LEU A 206 18.13 6.10 17.21
C LEU A 206 17.70 4.77 17.87
N LEU A 207 18.00 3.62 17.25
CA LEU A 207 17.72 2.31 17.86
C LEU A 207 18.52 2.03 19.13
N LYS A 208 19.55 2.84 19.45
CA LYS A 208 20.24 2.80 20.76
C LYS A 208 19.34 3.27 21.89
N ASN A 209 18.31 4.05 21.61
CA ASN A 209 17.30 4.43 22.60
C ASN A 209 16.37 3.27 22.86
N LYS A 210 16.29 2.81 24.12
CA LYS A 210 15.48 1.66 24.54
C LYS A 210 13.99 1.80 24.17
N THR A 211 13.43 2.99 24.30
CA THR A 211 12.01 3.25 23.97
C THR A 211 11.77 3.07 22.46
N ILE A 212 12.65 3.64 21.63
CA ILE A 212 12.54 3.51 20.17
C ILE A 212 12.73 2.06 19.74
N LEU A 213 13.68 1.35 20.36
CA LEU A 213 13.93 -0.07 20.10
C LEU A 213 12.71 -0.93 20.45
N LEU A 214 12.08 -0.68 21.61
CA LEU A 214 10.88 -1.41 22.03
C LEU A 214 9.70 -1.13 21.08
N LEU A 215 9.51 0.11 20.66
CA LEU A 215 8.48 0.48 19.68
C LEU A 215 8.76 -0.18 18.32
N PHE A 216 10.01 -0.23 17.88
CA PHE A 216 10.41 -0.92 16.66
C PHE A 216 10.04 -2.40 16.69
N PHE A 217 10.40 -3.12 17.77
CA PHE A 217 10.01 -4.53 17.91
C PHE A 217 8.51 -4.72 18.05
N GLY A 218 7.80 -3.81 18.76
CA GLY A 218 6.35 -3.84 18.86
C GLY A 218 5.69 -3.80 17.48
N ILE A 219 6.08 -2.86 16.63
CA ILE A 219 5.56 -2.73 15.25
C ILE A 219 5.98 -3.96 14.43
N PHE A 220 7.23 -4.40 14.53
CA PHE A 220 7.74 -5.56 13.79
C PHE A 220 6.90 -6.82 14.05
N PHE A 221 6.61 -7.13 15.31
CA PHE A 221 5.82 -8.31 15.65
C PHE A 221 4.34 -8.16 15.28
N VAL A 222 3.74 -6.98 15.50
CA VAL A 222 2.33 -6.74 15.14
C VAL A 222 2.13 -6.89 13.63
N VAL A 223 2.96 -6.25 12.81
CA VAL A 223 2.86 -6.34 11.35
C VAL A 223 3.18 -7.77 10.88
N GLY A 224 4.17 -8.43 11.49
CA GLY A 224 4.51 -9.82 11.14
C GLY A 224 3.36 -10.79 11.41
N ILE A 225 2.66 -10.63 12.54
CA ILE A 225 1.47 -11.44 12.87
C ILE A 225 0.32 -11.14 11.91
N ASP A 226 0.04 -9.86 11.64
CA ASP A 226 -1.06 -9.43 10.76
C ASP A 226 -0.88 -9.99 9.34
N VAL A 227 0.25 -9.74 8.71
CA VAL A 227 0.55 -10.22 7.35
C VAL A 227 0.64 -11.74 7.30
N GLY A 228 1.31 -12.37 8.29
CA GLY A 228 1.46 -13.81 8.37
C GLY A 228 0.12 -14.52 8.54
N THR A 229 -0.74 -14.02 9.42
CA THR A 229 -2.06 -14.60 9.67
C THR A 229 -2.95 -14.49 8.43
N ASN A 230 -2.99 -13.33 7.78
CA ASN A 230 -3.74 -13.14 6.54
C ASN A 230 -3.32 -14.13 5.45
N PHE A 231 -2.01 -14.29 5.25
CA PHE A 231 -1.49 -15.17 4.21
C PHE A 231 -1.73 -16.66 4.52
N VAL A 232 -1.51 -17.08 5.76
CA VAL A 232 -1.64 -18.48 6.16
C VAL A 232 -3.10 -18.91 6.27
N SER A 233 -3.98 -18.05 6.83
CA SER A 233 -5.41 -18.39 6.99
C SER A 233 -6.10 -18.61 5.65
N SER A 234 -5.83 -17.77 4.66
CA SER A 234 -6.35 -17.94 3.30
C SER A 234 -5.95 -19.31 2.71
N LYS A 235 -4.66 -19.66 2.77
CA LYS A 235 -4.17 -20.97 2.27
C LYS A 235 -4.72 -22.16 3.05
N LEU A 236 -4.84 -22.02 4.37
CA LEU A 236 -5.38 -23.07 5.21
C LEU A 236 -6.84 -23.40 4.86
N LEU A 237 -7.65 -22.37 4.65
CA LEU A 237 -9.06 -22.53 4.26
C LEU A 237 -9.20 -23.23 2.91
N ILE A 238 -8.40 -22.83 1.92
CA ILE A 238 -8.41 -23.47 0.61
C ILE A 238 -7.95 -24.94 0.70
N GLN A 239 -6.85 -25.21 1.40
CA GLN A 239 -6.23 -26.55 1.43
C GLN A 239 -7.00 -27.56 2.30
N ARG A 240 -7.52 -27.13 3.46
CA ARG A 240 -8.22 -28.03 4.38
C ARG A 240 -9.70 -28.17 4.14
N PHE A 241 -10.36 -27.10 3.73
CA PHE A 241 -11.82 -27.07 3.61
C PHE A 241 -12.30 -27.04 2.16
N GLY A 242 -11.41 -26.95 1.18
CA GLY A 242 -11.73 -26.91 -0.24
C GLY A 242 -12.59 -25.72 -0.65
N ASP A 243 -12.74 -24.76 0.26
CA ASP A 243 -13.66 -23.66 0.12
C ASP A 243 -12.96 -22.46 -0.54
N ARG A 244 -12.99 -22.45 -1.87
CA ARG A 244 -12.54 -21.29 -2.66
C ARG A 244 -13.45 -20.07 -2.49
N LYS A 245 -14.65 -20.24 -1.93
CA LYS A 245 -15.66 -19.17 -1.80
C LYS A 245 -15.59 -18.44 -0.48
N SER A 246 -15.03 -19.03 0.57
CA SER A 246 -14.89 -18.42 1.90
C SER A 246 -13.63 -17.59 2.07
N VAL A 247 -12.82 -17.45 1.03
CA VAL A 247 -11.60 -16.60 1.01
C VAL A 247 -11.95 -15.18 0.54
N VAL A 248 -13.21 -14.86 0.50
CA VAL A 248 -13.73 -13.52 0.16
C VAL A 248 -14.15 -12.80 1.41
#